data_388728a8072e92afdbf5b221692cc908
#
_entry.id   388728a8072e92afdbf5b221692cc908
#
_cell.length_a   1.000
_cell.length_b   1.000
_cell.length_c   1.000
_cell.angle_alpha   90.00
_cell.angle_beta   90.00
_cell.angle_gamma   90.00
#
_symmetry.space_group_name_H-M   'P 1'
#
loop_
_entity.id
_entity.type
_entity.pdbx_description
1 polymer ?
#
loop_
_entity_poly.entity_id
_entity_poly.type
_entity_poly.pdbx_seq_one_letter_code
_entity_poly.pdbx_strand_id
1 'polypeptide(L)'
;MKPQFLVHDKKDDVGVAVVDITAGEKAAGSCLEDGSKVTIEAKDSIPLGHKIALKAFKKDENVTKYGVIIGHATQAITAGAHVHVHNVKSNRW
;
A
#
# COMPACT_ATOMS: atom_id res chain seq x y z
N MET A 1 -8.49 -6.75 -17.65
CA MET A 1 -8.14 -7.40 -16.37
C MET A 1 -8.48 -6.49 -15.21
N LYS A 2 -9.12 -7.01 -14.19
CA LYS A 2 -9.49 -6.21 -13.03
C LYS A 2 -8.27 -5.98 -12.15
N PRO A 3 -8.08 -4.76 -11.61
CA PRO A 3 -6.97 -4.51 -10.70
C PRO A 3 -7.15 -5.27 -9.39
N GLN A 4 -6.04 -5.62 -8.76
CA GLN A 4 -6.03 -6.29 -7.46
C GLN A 4 -5.93 -5.29 -6.31
N PHE A 5 -5.44 -4.09 -6.58
CA PHE A 5 -5.44 -2.99 -5.63
C PHE A 5 -5.66 -1.67 -6.34
N LEU A 6 -6.10 -0.66 -5.60
CA LEU A 6 -6.36 0.68 -6.12
C LEU A 6 -5.48 1.70 -5.40
N VAL A 7 -4.95 2.65 -6.17
CA VAL A 7 -4.17 3.78 -5.67
C VAL A 7 -4.97 5.04 -5.98
N HIS A 8 -5.26 5.86 -5.00
CA HIS A 8 -6.09 7.04 -5.22
C HIS A 8 -5.35 8.17 -5.92
N ASP A 9 -4.15 8.47 -5.47
CA ASP A 9 -3.36 9.60 -5.90
C ASP A 9 -1.97 9.10 -6.30
N LYS A 10 -1.38 9.68 -7.34
CA LYS A 10 -0.02 9.30 -7.78
C LYS A 10 1.02 9.45 -6.67
N LYS A 11 0.78 10.32 -5.70
CA LYS A 11 1.70 10.54 -4.59
C LYS A 11 1.50 9.57 -3.44
N ASP A 12 0.51 8.68 -3.54
CA ASP A 12 0.24 7.72 -2.47
C ASP A 12 1.35 6.69 -2.37
N ASP A 13 1.72 6.37 -1.14
CA ASP A 13 2.75 5.38 -0.83
C ASP A 13 2.18 3.98 -0.66
N VAL A 14 0.86 3.87 -0.61
CA VAL A 14 0.16 2.60 -0.40
C VAL A 14 -1.04 2.50 -1.32
N GLY A 15 -1.41 1.26 -1.67
CA GLY A 15 -2.66 0.97 -2.38
C GLY A 15 -3.56 0.15 -1.46
N VAL A 16 -4.85 0.10 -1.79
CA VAL A 16 -5.85 -0.67 -1.04
C VAL A 16 -6.23 -1.90 -1.84
N ALA A 17 -6.07 -3.09 -1.26
CA ALA A 17 -6.42 -4.35 -1.92
C ALA A 17 -7.94 -4.43 -2.08
N VAL A 18 -8.39 -4.74 -3.30
CA VAL A 18 -9.81 -4.94 -3.60
C VAL A 18 -10.14 -6.41 -3.79
N VAL A 19 -9.13 -7.27 -3.67
CA VAL A 19 -9.25 -8.74 -3.59
C VAL A 19 -8.17 -9.19 -2.62
N ASP A 20 -8.25 -10.46 -2.19
CA ASP A 20 -7.15 -11.03 -1.42
C ASP A 20 -5.95 -11.23 -2.33
N ILE A 21 -4.78 -10.77 -1.90
CA ILE A 21 -3.52 -10.89 -2.64
C ILE A 21 -2.64 -11.91 -1.91
N THR A 22 -2.09 -12.85 -2.65
CA THR A 22 -1.25 -13.91 -2.09
C THR A 22 0.22 -13.50 -2.11
N ALA A 23 0.95 -13.81 -1.03
CA ALA A 23 2.39 -13.56 -0.96
C ALA A 23 3.11 -14.22 -2.14
N GLY A 24 4.04 -13.51 -2.77
CA GLY A 24 4.77 -13.96 -3.94
C GLY A 24 4.07 -13.66 -5.26
N GLU A 25 2.82 -13.22 -5.22
CA GLU A 25 2.05 -12.91 -6.41
C GLU A 25 2.46 -11.54 -6.95
N LYS A 26 2.51 -11.42 -8.29
CA LYS A 26 2.76 -10.13 -8.92
C LYS A 26 1.41 -9.41 -9.04
N ALA A 27 1.16 -8.50 -8.12
CA ALA A 27 -0.12 -7.80 -8.04
C ALA A 27 -0.15 -6.62 -9.01
N ALA A 28 -1.27 -6.44 -9.68
CA ALA A 28 -1.51 -5.33 -10.58
C ALA A 28 -2.53 -4.39 -9.95
N GLY A 29 -2.22 -3.10 -9.95
CA GLY A 29 -3.11 -2.08 -9.43
C GLY A 29 -3.39 -1.00 -10.46
N SER A 30 -4.35 -0.14 -10.13
CA SER A 30 -4.74 0.98 -10.98
C SER A 30 -4.75 2.24 -10.14
N CYS A 31 -4.18 3.31 -10.69
CA CYS A 31 -4.24 4.63 -10.07
C CYS A 31 -5.52 5.32 -10.54
N LEU A 32 -6.38 5.70 -9.58
CA LEU A 32 -7.66 6.32 -9.90
C LEU A 32 -7.52 7.73 -10.45
N GLU A 33 -6.44 8.42 -10.13
CA GLU A 33 -6.22 9.79 -10.56
C GLU A 33 -6.04 9.88 -12.08
N ASP A 34 -5.27 8.96 -12.68
CA ASP A 34 -4.94 9.04 -14.11
C ASP A 34 -5.10 7.72 -14.86
N GLY A 35 -5.55 6.67 -14.20
CA GLY A 35 -5.75 5.36 -14.80
C GLY A 35 -4.47 4.58 -15.06
N SER A 36 -3.31 5.07 -14.63
CA SER A 36 -2.05 4.37 -14.85
C SER A 36 -2.01 3.04 -14.10
N LYS A 37 -1.23 2.09 -14.63
CA LYS A 37 -1.08 0.77 -14.01
C LYS A 37 0.14 0.78 -13.08
N VAL A 38 0.00 0.10 -11.95
CA VAL A 38 1.07 -0.10 -10.99
C VAL A 38 1.20 -1.60 -10.76
N THR A 39 2.40 -2.14 -10.92
CA THR A 39 2.64 -3.57 -10.68
C THR A 39 3.69 -3.71 -9.60
N ILE A 40 3.43 -4.59 -8.62
CA ILE A 40 4.37 -4.81 -7.53
C ILE A 40 4.27 -6.26 -7.06
N GLU A 41 5.40 -6.87 -6.72
CA GLU A 41 5.41 -8.20 -6.14
C GLU A 41 4.99 -8.13 -4.67
N ALA A 42 3.94 -8.86 -4.30
CA ALA A 42 3.49 -8.91 -2.93
C ALA A 42 4.48 -9.71 -2.09
N LYS A 43 4.99 -9.12 -1.04
CA LYS A 43 5.92 -9.80 -0.11
C LYS A 43 5.17 -10.56 0.98
N ASP A 44 3.92 -10.14 1.25
CA ASP A 44 3.05 -10.76 2.24
C ASP A 44 1.70 -11.01 1.59
N SER A 45 0.90 -11.87 2.22
CA SER A 45 -0.52 -11.99 1.89
C SER A 45 -1.23 -10.73 2.36
N ILE A 46 -2.08 -10.16 1.53
CA ILE A 46 -2.77 -8.90 1.82
C ILE A 46 -4.27 -9.13 1.70
N PRO A 47 -4.99 -9.14 2.82
CA PRO A 47 -6.45 -9.34 2.79
C PRO A 47 -7.16 -8.18 2.09
N LEU A 48 -8.29 -8.47 1.49
CA LEU A 48 -9.17 -7.47 0.89
C LEU A 48 -9.43 -6.35 1.91
N GLY A 49 -9.29 -5.11 1.47
CA GLY A 49 -9.49 -3.94 2.33
C GLY A 49 -8.24 -3.47 3.06
N HIS A 50 -7.19 -4.30 3.10
CA HIS A 50 -5.92 -3.90 3.71
C HIS A 50 -5.03 -3.21 2.67
N LYS A 51 -3.91 -2.65 3.11
CA LYS A 51 -3.03 -1.85 2.25
C LYS A 51 -1.78 -2.62 1.86
N ILE A 52 -1.29 -2.33 0.66
CA ILE A 52 -0.02 -2.85 0.16
C ILE A 52 0.96 -1.67 0.01
N ALA A 53 2.20 -1.84 0.48
CA ALA A 53 3.22 -0.81 0.37
C ALA A 53 3.68 -0.70 -1.09
N LEU A 54 3.66 0.51 -1.63
CA LEU A 54 4.10 0.76 -3.00
C LEU A 54 5.58 1.14 -3.05
N LYS A 55 6.17 1.42 -1.89
CA LYS A 55 7.60 1.73 -1.74
C LYS A 55 8.08 1.16 -0.42
N ALA A 56 9.40 1.17 -0.22
CA ALA A 56 9.98 0.82 1.08
C ALA A 56 9.89 2.02 2.03
N PHE A 57 9.67 1.73 3.30
CA PHE A 57 9.63 2.73 4.36
C PHE A 57 10.68 2.42 5.39
N LYS A 58 11.30 3.46 5.94
CA LYS A 58 12.13 3.35 7.13
C LYS A 58 11.24 3.53 8.36
N LYS A 59 11.70 3.04 9.50
CA LYS A 59 11.01 3.30 10.77
C LYS A 59 10.81 4.81 10.95
N ASP A 60 9.62 5.20 11.37
CA ASP A 60 9.19 6.58 11.62
C ASP A 60 8.96 7.41 10.33
N GLU A 61 9.15 6.82 9.16
CA GLU A 61 8.86 7.51 7.91
C GLU A 61 7.34 7.70 7.75
N ASN A 62 6.94 8.86 7.23
CA ASN A 62 5.53 9.16 7.01
C ASN A 62 4.94 8.33 5.88
N VAL A 63 3.67 7.96 6.03
CA VAL A 63 2.90 7.21 5.04
C VAL A 63 1.84 8.14 4.46
N THR A 64 1.81 8.26 3.14
CA THR A 64 0.88 9.14 2.42
C THR A 64 -0.22 8.33 1.74
N LYS A 65 -1.47 8.77 1.91
CA LYS A 65 -2.62 8.21 1.22
C LYS A 65 -3.62 9.35 0.96
N TYR A 66 -4.27 9.32 -0.20
CA TYR A 66 -5.15 10.41 -0.66
C TYR A 66 -4.40 11.75 -0.71
N GLY A 67 -3.10 11.71 -0.99
CA GLY A 67 -2.29 12.91 -1.03
C GLY A 67 -1.99 13.53 0.33
N VAL A 68 -2.34 12.86 1.43
CA VAL A 68 -2.12 13.36 2.79
C VAL A 68 -1.37 12.33 3.63
N ILE A 69 -0.66 12.81 4.64
CA ILE A 69 0.05 11.93 5.59
C ILE A 69 -0.98 11.35 6.55
N ILE A 70 -1.12 10.02 6.54
CA ILE A 70 -2.09 9.32 7.39
C ILE A 70 -1.46 8.76 8.67
N GLY A 71 -0.15 8.66 8.72
CA GLY A 71 0.54 8.10 9.86
C GLY A 71 2.01 7.93 9.57
N HIS A 72 2.68 7.10 10.37
CA HIS A 72 4.10 6.80 10.17
C HIS A 72 4.35 5.30 10.38
N ALA A 73 5.39 4.80 9.73
CA ALA A 73 5.80 3.40 9.88
C ALA A 73 6.40 3.19 11.27
N THR A 74 5.97 2.13 11.96
CA THR A 74 6.50 1.80 13.29
C THR A 74 7.73 0.90 13.19
N GLN A 75 8.02 0.40 12.00
CA GLN A 75 9.19 -0.42 11.69
C GLN A 75 9.48 -0.29 10.21
N ALA A 76 10.63 -0.80 9.78
CA ALA A 76 10.96 -0.81 8.35
C ALA A 76 9.95 -1.68 7.60
N ILE A 77 9.47 -1.17 6.45
CA ILE A 77 8.49 -1.86 5.61
C ILE A 77 9.10 -2.00 4.21
N THR A 78 9.04 -3.21 3.66
CA THR A 78 9.52 -3.48 2.31
C THR A 78 8.42 -3.17 1.29
N ALA A 79 8.79 -2.70 0.10
CA ALA A 79 7.84 -2.51 -0.99
C ALA A 79 7.14 -3.85 -1.28
N GLY A 80 5.80 -3.82 -1.39
CA GLY A 80 4.99 -5.02 -1.57
C GLY A 80 4.52 -5.66 -0.27
N ALA A 81 4.96 -5.16 0.88
CA ALA A 81 4.58 -5.70 2.18
C ALA A 81 3.17 -5.28 2.57
N HIS A 82 2.57 -6.05 3.47
CA HIS A 82 1.27 -5.76 4.06
C HIS A 82 1.39 -4.57 5.02
N VAL A 83 0.58 -3.55 4.79
CA VAL A 83 0.54 -2.34 5.63
C VAL A 83 -0.78 -2.30 6.37
N HIS A 84 -0.74 -2.29 7.70
CA HIS A 84 -1.92 -2.23 8.53
C HIS A 84 -1.53 -1.71 9.91
N VAL A 85 -2.42 -1.81 10.89
CA VAL A 85 -2.19 -1.28 12.25
C VAL A 85 -0.96 -1.87 12.94
N HIS A 86 -0.47 -3.03 12.47
CA HIS A 86 0.70 -3.67 13.08
C HIS A 86 2.02 -2.95 12.74
N ASN A 87 2.08 -2.19 11.66
CA ASN A 87 3.31 -1.54 11.22
C ASN A 87 3.14 -0.07 10.83
N VAL A 88 1.94 0.48 10.96
CA VAL A 88 1.68 1.90 10.73
C VAL A 88 0.81 2.43 11.87
N LYS A 89 1.23 3.54 12.44
CA LYS A 89 0.49 4.20 13.51
C LYS A 89 -0.04 5.54 13.00
N SER A 90 -1.31 5.83 13.28
CA SER A 90 -1.89 7.11 12.95
C SER A 90 -1.21 8.24 13.73
N ASN A 91 -0.99 9.38 13.08
CA ASN A 91 -0.41 10.55 13.75
C ASN A 91 -1.41 11.25 14.69
N ARG A 92 -2.65 10.80 14.69
CA ARG A 92 -3.69 11.39 15.52
C ARG A 92 -3.77 10.80 16.94
N TRP A 93 -3.21 9.62 17.12
CA TRP A 93 -3.24 8.96 18.42
C TRP A 93 -1.97 8.23 18.72
#